data_0161da5a05b686270d98c4015b36e4aa
#
_entry.id   0161da5a05b686270d98c4015b36e4aa
#
_cell.length_a   1.000
_cell.length_b   1.000
_cell.length_c   1.000
_cell.angle_alpha   90.00
_cell.angle_beta   90.00
_cell.angle_gamma   90.00
#
_symmetry.space_group_name_H-M   'P 1'
#
loop_
_entity.id
_entity.type
_entity.pdbx_description
1 polymer ?
#
loop_
_entity_poly.entity_id
_entity_poly.type
_entity_poly.pdbx_seq_one_letter_code
_entity_poly.pdbx_strand_id
1 'polypeptide(L)'
;MSAWAAGLWGGIAACSLLLGAFVALRFSLSNRVTGAVMGFGAGALISSIAYELVPESSLAGSGRSSAIAFAAGALTFFLADWAIDRSGGEHRKRLEGSQGDGSGAAIFLGTLLDGVPESLILGIGLATGGAISIAFLTAVFVSNLPEGIAGTRALLSAGHTSRHVMGMWGALVAASAVAAAGGYAFVRSVPAADGRYARAFAAGAVLTMLADVMMPEAFEHGGKIVGLLATLGYLTAAILSVME
;
A
#
# COMPACT_ATOMS: atom_id res chain seq x y z
N MET A 1 -18.71 1.08 -14.72
CA MET A 1 -17.40 0.42 -14.90
C MET A 1 -17.53 -1.07 -14.63
N SER A 2 -16.53 -1.89 -14.96
CA SER A 2 -16.54 -3.35 -14.81
C SER A 2 -15.43 -3.78 -13.84
N ALA A 3 -15.52 -5.03 -13.32
CA ALA A 3 -14.44 -5.62 -12.51
C ALA A 3 -13.10 -5.66 -13.27
N TRP A 4 -13.13 -5.83 -14.59
CA TRP A 4 -11.96 -5.72 -15.46
C TRP A 4 -11.30 -4.36 -15.39
N ALA A 5 -12.07 -3.28 -15.45
CA ALA A 5 -11.55 -1.93 -15.34
C ALA A 5 -10.92 -1.70 -13.96
N ALA A 6 -11.57 -2.19 -12.90
CA ALA A 6 -11.01 -2.12 -11.55
C ALA A 6 -9.68 -2.87 -11.45
N GLY A 7 -9.60 -4.08 -12.03
CA GLY A 7 -8.36 -4.84 -12.09
C GLY A 7 -7.25 -4.13 -12.86
N LEU A 8 -7.56 -3.51 -14.00
CA LEU A 8 -6.59 -2.73 -14.75
C LEU A 8 -6.01 -1.57 -13.92
N TRP A 9 -6.83 -0.84 -13.20
CA TRP A 9 -6.37 0.28 -12.37
C TRP A 9 -5.55 -0.18 -11.16
N GLY A 10 -5.94 -1.28 -10.50
CA GLY A 10 -5.12 -1.91 -9.46
C GLY A 10 -3.76 -2.35 -9.99
N GLY A 11 -3.73 -2.94 -11.18
CA GLY A 11 -2.49 -3.30 -11.87
C GLY A 11 -1.63 -2.08 -12.21
N ILE A 12 -2.23 -0.98 -12.70
CA ILE A 12 -1.52 0.27 -13.00
C ILE A 12 -0.89 0.85 -11.73
N ALA A 13 -1.64 0.92 -10.63
CA ALA A 13 -1.11 1.38 -9.35
C ALA A 13 0.09 0.54 -8.90
N ALA A 14 -0.03 -0.79 -8.97
CA ALA A 14 1.03 -1.71 -8.56
C ALA A 14 2.21 -1.78 -9.54
N CYS A 15 2.08 -1.32 -10.79
CA CYS A 15 3.19 -1.26 -11.74
C CYS A 15 4.36 -0.40 -11.24
N SER A 16 4.12 0.51 -10.29
CA SER A 16 5.18 1.26 -9.61
C SER A 16 6.18 0.37 -8.86
N LEU A 17 5.76 -0.81 -8.37
CA LEU A 17 6.67 -1.82 -7.83
C LEU A 17 7.70 -2.30 -8.87
N LEU A 18 7.23 -2.60 -10.09
CA LEU A 18 8.11 -2.96 -11.21
C LEU A 18 9.03 -1.81 -11.62
N LEU A 19 8.51 -0.58 -11.62
CA LEU A 19 9.32 0.61 -11.88
C LEU A 19 10.38 0.80 -10.79
N GLY A 20 10.01 0.64 -9.52
CA GLY A 20 10.95 0.66 -8.39
C GLY A 20 12.02 -0.42 -8.50
N ALA A 21 11.62 -1.64 -8.87
CA ALA A 21 12.56 -2.73 -9.13
C ALA A 21 13.54 -2.39 -10.27
N PHE A 22 13.03 -1.88 -11.38
CA PHE A 22 13.86 -1.44 -12.50
C PHE A 22 14.86 -0.35 -12.08
N VAL A 23 14.40 0.64 -11.32
CA VAL A 23 15.25 1.71 -10.80
C VAL A 23 16.35 1.12 -9.89
N ALA A 24 16.01 0.19 -8.99
CA ALA A 24 16.97 -0.47 -8.11
C ALA A 24 18.01 -1.30 -8.86
N LEU A 25 17.62 -1.94 -9.97
CA LEU A 25 18.52 -2.72 -10.83
C LEU A 25 19.45 -1.84 -11.67
N ARG A 26 19.04 -0.60 -11.97
CA ARG A 26 19.77 0.27 -12.90
C ARG A 26 20.56 1.37 -12.20
N PHE A 27 20.11 1.81 -11.02
CA PHE A 27 20.68 2.95 -10.31
C PHE A 27 20.95 2.60 -8.84
N SER A 28 22.07 3.09 -8.32
CA SER A 28 22.39 3.02 -6.89
C SER A 28 21.80 4.22 -6.15
N LEU A 29 20.51 4.19 -5.85
CA LEU A 29 19.89 5.23 -5.03
C LEU A 29 20.37 5.14 -3.59
N SER A 30 20.57 6.28 -2.93
CA SER A 30 20.88 6.29 -1.50
C SER A 30 19.65 5.91 -0.67
N ASN A 31 19.87 5.28 0.50
CA ASN A 31 18.80 4.96 1.43
C ASN A 31 18.00 6.21 1.83
N ARG A 32 18.69 7.37 1.95
CA ARG A 32 18.04 8.65 2.24
C ARG A 32 16.99 9.05 1.20
N VAL A 33 17.29 8.88 -0.08
CA VAL A 33 16.33 9.18 -1.16
C VAL A 33 15.15 8.23 -1.10
N THR A 34 15.39 6.93 -0.89
CA THR A 34 14.34 5.93 -0.77
C THR A 34 13.42 6.24 0.42
N GLY A 35 13.98 6.50 1.61
CA GLY A 35 13.21 6.88 2.80
C GLY A 35 12.46 8.21 2.62
N ALA A 36 13.04 9.18 1.91
CA ALA A 36 12.39 10.45 1.59
C ALA A 36 11.13 10.27 0.72
N VAL A 37 11.23 9.46 -0.35
CA VAL A 37 10.08 9.14 -1.22
C VAL A 37 9.04 8.33 -0.48
N MET A 38 9.46 7.38 0.36
CA MET A 38 8.58 6.59 1.22
C MET A 38 7.78 7.48 2.17
N GLY A 39 8.45 8.46 2.82
CA GLY A 39 7.78 9.42 3.70
C GLY A 39 6.74 10.28 2.97
N PHE A 40 7.06 10.75 1.77
CA PHE A 40 6.11 11.49 0.93
C PHE A 40 4.89 10.61 0.57
N GLY A 41 5.12 9.37 0.14
CA GLY A 41 4.06 8.41 -0.18
C GLY A 41 3.17 8.10 1.03
N ALA A 42 3.77 7.87 2.20
CA ALA A 42 3.04 7.65 3.45
C ALA A 42 2.14 8.84 3.80
N GLY A 43 2.64 10.07 3.66
CA GLY A 43 1.84 11.27 3.86
C GLY A 43 0.66 11.38 2.90
N ALA A 44 0.89 11.06 1.62
CA ALA A 44 -0.17 11.05 0.61
C ALA A 44 -1.25 10.00 0.92
N LEU A 45 -0.86 8.79 1.34
CA LEU A 45 -1.81 7.75 1.75
C LEU A 45 -2.60 8.14 3.01
N ILE A 46 -1.98 8.77 4.00
CA ILE A 46 -2.70 9.29 5.19
C ILE A 46 -3.79 10.28 4.77
N SER A 47 -3.46 11.18 3.84
CA SER A 47 -4.42 12.14 3.28
C SER A 47 -5.59 11.43 2.60
N SER A 48 -5.30 10.47 1.74
CA SER A 48 -6.33 9.72 1.03
C SER A 48 -7.22 8.89 1.97
N ILE A 49 -6.66 8.32 3.05
CA ILE A 49 -7.47 7.70 4.10
C ILE A 49 -8.42 8.72 4.72
N ALA A 50 -7.92 9.90 5.06
CA ALA A 50 -8.70 10.93 5.76
C ALA A 50 -9.83 11.53 4.90
N TYR A 51 -9.57 11.78 3.62
CA TYR A 51 -10.52 12.45 2.73
C TYR A 51 -11.43 11.51 1.94
N GLU A 52 -10.99 10.30 1.65
CA GLU A 52 -11.70 9.40 0.75
C GLU A 52 -12.27 8.16 1.43
N LEU A 53 -11.53 7.58 2.40
CA LEU A 53 -11.90 6.30 2.97
C LEU A 53 -12.75 6.43 4.23
N VAL A 54 -12.49 7.45 5.05
CA VAL A 54 -13.20 7.70 6.32
C VAL A 54 -13.82 9.10 6.30
N PRO A 55 -14.69 9.44 5.33
CA PRO A 55 -15.37 10.71 5.35
C PRO A 55 -16.29 10.80 6.58
N GLU A 56 -16.42 12.00 7.15
CA GLU A 56 -17.24 12.28 8.35
C GLU A 56 -18.66 11.73 8.26
N SER A 57 -19.26 11.75 7.07
CA SER A 57 -20.59 11.20 6.81
C SER A 57 -20.68 9.68 7.06
N SER A 58 -19.57 8.94 6.91
CA SER A 58 -19.50 7.51 7.18
C SER A 58 -19.40 7.20 8.67
N LEU A 59 -18.80 8.08 9.46
CA LEU A 59 -18.72 7.95 10.92
C LEU A 59 -20.00 8.45 11.61
N ALA A 60 -20.63 9.50 11.10
CA ALA A 60 -21.80 10.14 11.73
C ALA A 60 -23.09 9.29 11.63
N GLY A 61 -23.31 8.59 10.51
CA GLY A 61 -24.56 7.82 10.29
C GLY A 61 -24.54 6.37 10.78
N SER A 62 -23.35 5.75 10.89
CA SER A 62 -23.16 4.35 11.32
C SER A 62 -21.92 4.20 12.22
N GLY A 63 -21.55 5.23 12.95
CA GLY A 63 -20.27 5.44 13.62
C GLY A 63 -19.72 4.23 14.36
N ARG A 64 -20.58 3.54 15.14
CA ARG A 64 -20.13 2.37 15.91
C ARG A 64 -19.74 1.18 15.01
N SER A 65 -20.52 0.88 14.00
CA SER A 65 -20.27 -0.26 13.11
C SER A 65 -19.06 0.00 12.17
N SER A 66 -18.94 1.23 11.68
CA SER A 66 -17.77 1.64 10.88
C SER A 66 -16.49 1.65 11.72
N ALA A 67 -16.57 2.12 12.97
CA ALA A 67 -15.42 2.08 13.89
C ALA A 67 -15.02 0.64 14.23
N ILE A 68 -15.96 -0.29 14.40
CA ILE A 68 -15.68 -1.71 14.61
C ILE A 68 -15.02 -2.30 13.35
N ALA A 69 -15.53 -1.99 12.16
CA ALA A 69 -14.92 -2.47 10.91
C ALA A 69 -13.49 -1.94 10.73
N PHE A 70 -13.26 -0.65 11.04
CA PHE A 70 -11.94 -0.04 11.02
C PHE A 70 -10.98 -0.73 12.00
N ALA A 71 -11.39 -0.91 13.26
CA ALA A 71 -10.59 -1.60 14.26
C ALA A 71 -10.31 -3.06 13.89
N ALA A 72 -11.28 -3.74 13.28
CA ALA A 72 -11.11 -5.10 12.77
C ALA A 72 -10.06 -5.16 11.64
N GLY A 73 -10.06 -4.18 10.73
CA GLY A 73 -9.04 -4.07 9.69
C GLY A 73 -7.64 -3.84 10.27
N ALA A 74 -7.53 -2.89 11.20
CA ALA A 74 -6.29 -2.61 11.90
C ALA A 74 -5.73 -3.86 12.62
N LEU A 75 -6.59 -4.56 13.36
CA LEU A 75 -6.20 -5.78 14.07
C LEU A 75 -5.81 -6.91 13.10
N THR A 76 -6.54 -7.05 11.98
CA THR A 76 -6.24 -8.07 10.97
C THR A 76 -4.86 -7.84 10.35
N PHE A 77 -4.55 -6.60 9.97
CA PHE A 77 -3.24 -6.26 9.44
C PHE A 77 -2.14 -6.52 10.48
N PHE A 78 -2.31 -6.00 11.69
CA PHE A 78 -1.36 -6.18 12.78
C PHE A 78 -1.04 -7.66 13.05
N LEU A 79 -2.07 -8.52 13.13
CA LEU A 79 -1.88 -9.94 13.39
C LEU A 79 -1.21 -10.66 12.20
N ALA A 80 -1.55 -10.30 10.97
CA ALA A 80 -0.94 -10.87 9.78
C ALA A 80 0.53 -10.46 9.65
N ASP A 81 0.84 -9.18 9.89
CA ASP A 81 2.19 -8.65 9.89
C ASP A 81 3.05 -9.30 10.97
N TRP A 82 2.55 -9.38 12.20
CA TRP A 82 3.20 -10.07 13.31
C TRP A 82 3.46 -11.57 13.04
N ALA A 83 2.55 -12.25 12.35
CA ALA A 83 2.74 -13.66 11.96
C ALA A 83 3.86 -13.81 10.92
N ILE A 84 3.95 -12.87 9.96
CA ILE A 84 5.03 -12.84 8.96
C ILE A 84 6.37 -12.56 9.63
N ASP A 85 6.41 -11.60 10.55
CA ASP A 85 7.64 -11.27 11.28
C ASP A 85 8.17 -12.45 12.09
N ARG A 86 7.30 -13.18 12.78
CA ARG A 86 7.67 -14.43 13.49
C ARG A 86 8.17 -15.53 12.56
N SER A 87 7.78 -15.49 11.29
CA SER A 87 8.20 -16.46 10.27
C SER A 87 9.53 -16.07 9.59
N GLY A 88 10.26 -15.09 10.13
CA GLY A 88 11.54 -14.61 9.61
C GLY A 88 11.44 -13.32 8.78
N GLY A 89 10.30 -12.64 8.85
CA GLY A 89 10.04 -11.39 8.13
C GLY A 89 10.51 -10.12 8.82
N GLU A 90 11.00 -10.18 10.05
CA GLU A 90 11.33 -9.02 10.90
C GLU A 90 12.32 -8.02 10.27
N HIS A 91 13.08 -8.45 9.26
CA HIS A 91 14.07 -7.63 8.56
C HIS A 91 13.73 -7.44 7.07
N ARG A 92 12.50 -7.75 6.67
CA ARG A 92 12.10 -7.81 5.24
C ARG A 92 12.23 -6.49 4.48
N LYS A 93 12.19 -5.37 5.17
CA LYS A 93 12.22 -4.02 4.59
C LYS A 93 13.50 -3.23 4.92
N ARG A 94 14.46 -3.81 5.63
CA ARG A 94 15.74 -3.13 5.88
C ARG A 94 16.53 -2.99 4.59
N LEU A 95 16.82 -1.74 4.22
CA LEU A 95 17.65 -1.39 3.06
C LEU A 95 19.12 -1.80 3.22
N GLU A 96 19.56 -2.07 4.44
CA GLU A 96 20.89 -2.59 4.74
C GLU A 96 20.80 -4.12 4.76
N GLY A 97 21.55 -4.74 3.83
CA GLY A 97 21.63 -6.19 3.69
C GLY A 97 22.01 -6.87 5.00
N SER A 98 21.03 -7.28 5.78
CA SER A 98 21.26 -8.29 6.81
C SER A 98 21.55 -9.60 6.07
N GLN A 99 22.76 -10.11 6.22
CA GLN A 99 23.15 -11.48 5.87
C GLN A 99 22.44 -12.47 6.82
N GLY A 100 21.13 -12.47 6.83
CA GLY A 100 20.31 -13.38 7.60
C GLY A 100 19.12 -13.78 6.75
N ASP A 101 18.86 -15.08 6.71
CA ASP A 101 17.82 -15.82 6.01
C ASP A 101 16.38 -15.24 5.98
N GLY A 102 16.22 -13.95 5.74
CA GLY A 102 14.94 -13.39 5.36
C GLY A 102 14.52 -14.05 4.06
N SER A 103 13.71 -15.10 4.14
CA SER A 103 13.31 -15.84 2.95
C SER A 103 12.66 -14.86 1.97
N GLY A 104 13.03 -14.92 0.68
CA GLY A 104 12.39 -14.12 -0.36
C GLY A 104 10.86 -14.22 -0.31
N ALA A 105 10.34 -15.33 0.25
CA ALA A 105 8.94 -15.54 0.56
C ALA A 105 8.40 -14.53 1.61
N ALA A 106 9.15 -14.21 2.66
CA ALA A 106 8.69 -13.26 3.69
C ALA A 106 8.63 -11.82 3.12
N ILE A 107 9.61 -11.43 2.29
CA ILE A 107 9.60 -10.14 1.59
C ILE A 107 8.39 -10.06 0.66
N PHE A 108 8.15 -11.11 -0.14
CA PHE A 108 7.01 -11.20 -1.05
C PHE A 108 5.68 -11.12 -0.32
N LEU A 109 5.49 -11.93 0.74
CA LEU A 109 4.27 -11.96 1.54
C LEU A 109 4.02 -10.64 2.28
N GLY A 110 5.07 -9.98 2.77
CA GLY A 110 4.95 -8.66 3.37
C GLY A 110 4.46 -7.61 2.39
N THR A 111 5.09 -7.50 1.21
CA THR A 111 4.63 -6.55 0.18
C THR A 111 3.24 -6.91 -0.35
N LEU A 112 2.89 -8.20 -0.41
CA LEU A 112 1.54 -8.62 -0.76
C LEU A 112 0.51 -8.17 0.31
N LEU A 113 0.87 -8.28 1.59
CA LEU A 113 0.03 -7.84 2.70
C LEU A 113 -0.19 -6.32 2.66
N ASP A 114 0.80 -5.55 2.25
CA ASP A 114 0.71 -4.09 2.09
C ASP A 114 -0.16 -3.72 0.87
N GLY A 115 0.08 -4.34 -0.27
CA GLY A 115 -0.58 -4.00 -1.54
C GLY A 115 -2.02 -4.48 -1.69
N VAL A 116 -2.43 -5.55 -0.99
CA VAL A 116 -3.80 -6.08 -1.09
C VAL A 116 -4.85 -5.11 -0.53
N PRO A 117 -4.72 -4.53 0.67
CA PRO A 117 -5.67 -3.54 1.18
C PRO A 117 -5.81 -2.32 0.26
N GLU A 118 -4.70 -1.78 -0.23
CA GLU A 118 -4.69 -0.64 -1.15
C GLU A 118 -5.44 -0.95 -2.46
N SER A 119 -5.18 -2.13 -3.02
CA SER A 119 -5.83 -2.57 -4.26
C SER A 119 -7.32 -2.85 -4.07
N LEU A 120 -7.72 -3.42 -2.94
CA LEU A 120 -9.12 -3.60 -2.57
C LEU A 120 -9.85 -2.25 -2.50
N ILE A 121 -9.23 -1.23 -1.91
CA ILE A 121 -9.79 0.13 -1.82
C ILE A 121 -10.06 0.70 -3.21
N LEU A 122 -9.11 0.60 -4.15
CA LEU A 122 -9.30 1.04 -5.53
C LEU A 122 -10.53 0.37 -6.16
N GLY A 123 -10.66 -0.93 -5.98
CA GLY A 123 -11.80 -1.68 -6.49
C GLY A 123 -13.13 -1.28 -5.85
N ILE A 124 -13.17 -1.13 -4.55
CA ILE A 124 -14.35 -0.70 -3.78
C ILE A 124 -14.74 0.72 -4.19
N GLY A 125 -13.77 1.64 -4.30
CA GLY A 125 -13.99 3.02 -4.72
C GLY A 125 -14.68 3.10 -6.08
N LEU A 126 -14.18 2.33 -7.06
CA LEU A 126 -14.79 2.23 -8.39
C LEU A 126 -16.20 1.65 -8.38
N ALA A 127 -16.49 0.70 -7.48
CA ALA A 127 -17.82 0.11 -7.38
C ALA A 127 -18.85 1.07 -6.78
N THR A 128 -18.44 1.96 -5.90
CA THR A 128 -19.32 2.88 -5.15
C THR A 128 -19.41 4.29 -5.75
N GLY A 129 -18.33 4.85 -6.26
CA GLY A 129 -18.28 6.22 -6.77
C GLY A 129 -18.30 6.31 -8.30
N GLY A 130 -17.99 5.22 -9.00
CA GLY A 130 -17.97 5.17 -10.46
C GLY A 130 -16.78 5.89 -11.12
N ALA A 131 -16.04 6.71 -10.40
CA ALA A 131 -14.81 7.37 -10.82
C ALA A 131 -13.61 6.85 -10.03
N ILE A 132 -12.41 7.01 -10.59
CA ILE A 132 -11.16 6.71 -9.90
C ILE A 132 -10.75 7.97 -9.17
N SER A 133 -10.45 7.85 -7.88
CA SER A 133 -9.72 8.90 -7.21
C SER A 133 -8.28 8.93 -7.74
N ILE A 134 -7.92 9.99 -8.43
CA ILE A 134 -6.57 10.24 -8.92
C ILE A 134 -5.64 10.48 -7.73
N ALA A 135 -6.16 11.12 -6.66
CA ALA A 135 -5.40 11.35 -5.43
C ALA A 135 -4.98 10.01 -4.80
N PHE A 136 -5.91 9.07 -4.60
CA PHE A 136 -5.61 7.75 -4.03
C PHE A 136 -4.71 6.92 -4.97
N LEU A 137 -5.01 6.90 -6.26
CA LEU A 137 -4.19 6.18 -7.25
C LEU A 137 -2.74 6.69 -7.24
N THR A 138 -2.57 8.01 -7.21
CA THR A 138 -1.24 8.65 -7.17
C THR A 138 -0.53 8.33 -5.85
N ALA A 139 -1.24 8.37 -4.73
CA ALA A 139 -0.69 8.04 -3.42
C ALA A 139 -0.16 6.60 -3.39
N VAL A 140 -0.96 5.62 -3.84
CA VAL A 140 -0.56 4.21 -3.94
C VAL A 140 0.61 4.03 -4.92
N PHE A 141 0.58 4.70 -6.06
CA PHE A 141 1.67 4.61 -7.02
C PHE A 141 2.99 5.14 -6.45
N VAL A 142 2.96 6.26 -5.74
CA VAL A 142 4.16 6.87 -5.13
C VAL A 142 4.64 6.05 -3.93
N SER A 143 3.75 5.49 -3.12
CA SER A 143 4.11 4.66 -1.95
C SER A 143 4.78 3.35 -2.35
N ASN A 144 4.29 2.70 -3.40
CA ASN A 144 4.83 1.43 -3.89
C ASN A 144 6.21 1.56 -4.56
N LEU A 145 6.56 2.75 -5.08
CA LEU A 145 7.85 2.95 -5.76
C LEU A 145 9.06 2.65 -4.85
N PRO A 146 9.18 3.26 -3.65
CA PRO A 146 10.26 2.94 -2.72
C PRO A 146 10.19 1.51 -2.19
N GLU A 147 9.01 0.92 -2.04
CA GLU A 147 8.87 -0.50 -1.66
C GLU A 147 9.47 -1.43 -2.72
N GLY A 148 9.20 -1.18 -4.00
CA GLY A 148 9.83 -1.90 -5.10
C GLY A 148 11.35 -1.76 -5.11
N ILE A 149 11.87 -0.58 -4.75
CA ILE A 149 13.32 -0.33 -4.63
C ILE A 149 13.90 -1.13 -3.46
N ALA A 150 13.32 -0.99 -2.27
CA ALA A 150 13.80 -1.61 -1.04
C ALA A 150 13.74 -3.14 -1.13
N GLY A 151 12.59 -3.69 -1.49
CA GLY A 151 12.38 -5.12 -1.62
C GLY A 151 13.27 -5.76 -2.71
N THR A 152 13.51 -5.06 -3.83
CA THR A 152 14.43 -5.55 -4.85
C THR A 152 15.86 -5.67 -4.32
N ARG A 153 16.35 -4.68 -3.56
CA ARG A 153 17.67 -4.73 -2.94
C ARG A 153 17.78 -5.86 -1.94
N ALA A 154 16.77 -6.02 -1.09
CA ALA A 154 16.72 -7.09 -0.10
C ALA A 154 16.74 -8.47 -0.77
N LEU A 155 15.94 -8.68 -1.83
CA LEU A 155 15.91 -9.93 -2.59
C LEU A 155 17.24 -10.24 -3.30
N LEU A 156 17.89 -9.23 -3.89
CA LEU A 156 19.20 -9.39 -4.51
C LEU A 156 20.28 -9.72 -3.46
N SER A 157 20.25 -9.09 -2.30
CA SER A 157 21.15 -9.38 -1.17
C SER A 157 20.93 -10.77 -0.61
N ALA A 158 19.72 -11.30 -0.67
CA ALA A 158 19.38 -12.68 -0.33
C ALA A 158 19.78 -13.71 -1.43
N GLY A 159 20.45 -13.25 -2.51
CA GLY A 159 20.97 -14.14 -3.57
C GLY A 159 19.99 -14.45 -4.69
N HIS A 160 18.82 -13.82 -4.74
CA HIS A 160 17.88 -13.99 -5.84
C HIS A 160 18.38 -13.32 -7.12
N THR A 161 18.11 -13.94 -8.27
CA THR A 161 18.47 -13.37 -9.58
C THR A 161 17.50 -12.23 -9.96
N SER A 162 17.96 -11.23 -10.71
CA SER A 162 17.13 -10.13 -11.20
C SER A 162 15.88 -10.62 -11.95
N ARG A 163 16.00 -11.73 -12.71
CA ARG A 163 14.86 -12.33 -13.42
C ARG A 163 13.81 -12.87 -12.45
N HIS A 164 14.24 -13.53 -11.38
CA HIS A 164 13.34 -14.05 -10.34
C HIS A 164 12.64 -12.90 -9.61
N VAL A 165 13.39 -11.87 -9.24
CA VAL A 165 12.86 -10.66 -8.58
C VAL A 165 11.81 -9.98 -9.45
N MET A 166 12.08 -9.75 -10.73
CA MET A 166 11.10 -9.18 -11.65
C MET A 166 9.86 -10.05 -11.82
N GLY A 167 10.01 -11.38 -11.78
CA GLY A 167 8.89 -12.32 -11.78
C GLY A 167 8.01 -12.19 -10.52
N MET A 168 8.63 -12.03 -9.35
CA MET A 168 7.91 -11.81 -8.07
C MET A 168 7.11 -10.50 -8.11
N TRP A 169 7.70 -9.40 -8.57
CA TRP A 169 6.98 -8.13 -8.71
C TRP A 169 5.86 -8.22 -9.75
N GLY A 170 6.07 -8.94 -10.86
CA GLY A 170 5.00 -9.21 -11.82
C GLY A 170 3.84 -10.00 -11.21
N ALA A 171 4.13 -10.97 -10.36
CA ALA A 171 3.10 -11.72 -9.63
C ALA A 171 2.34 -10.83 -8.63
N LEU A 172 3.03 -9.89 -7.95
CA LEU A 172 2.38 -8.90 -7.06
C LEU A 172 1.46 -7.97 -7.84
N VAL A 173 1.89 -7.47 -9.00
CA VAL A 173 1.03 -6.65 -9.89
C VAL A 173 -0.23 -7.42 -10.30
N ALA A 174 -0.07 -8.70 -10.65
CA ALA A 174 -1.22 -9.54 -10.98
C ALA A 174 -2.14 -9.76 -9.77
N ALA A 175 -1.58 -10.00 -8.59
CA ALA A 175 -2.34 -10.14 -7.34
C ALA A 175 -3.10 -8.86 -6.99
N SER A 176 -2.47 -7.69 -7.13
CA SER A 176 -3.10 -6.36 -6.96
C SER A 176 -4.26 -6.15 -7.93
N ALA A 177 -4.09 -6.54 -9.20
CA ALA A 177 -5.17 -6.47 -10.19
C ALA A 177 -6.35 -7.37 -9.80
N VAL A 178 -6.07 -8.59 -9.33
CA VAL A 178 -7.11 -9.52 -8.84
C VAL A 178 -7.79 -8.99 -7.59
N ALA A 179 -7.04 -8.42 -6.64
CA ALA A 179 -7.59 -7.82 -5.42
C ALA A 179 -8.52 -6.64 -5.75
N ALA A 180 -8.12 -5.75 -6.66
CA ALA A 180 -8.97 -4.63 -7.08
C ALA A 180 -10.24 -5.10 -7.79
N ALA A 181 -10.13 -6.08 -8.71
CA ALA A 181 -11.29 -6.70 -9.36
C ALA A 181 -12.21 -7.38 -8.34
N GLY A 182 -11.63 -8.06 -7.35
CA GLY A 182 -12.34 -8.72 -6.24
C GLY A 182 -13.07 -7.72 -5.35
N GLY A 183 -12.45 -6.61 -4.98
CA GLY A 183 -13.06 -5.53 -4.21
C GLY A 183 -14.28 -4.93 -4.92
N TYR A 184 -14.14 -4.67 -6.22
CA TYR A 184 -15.25 -4.23 -7.07
C TYR A 184 -16.39 -5.24 -7.10
N ALA A 185 -16.08 -6.51 -7.39
CA ALA A 185 -17.07 -7.57 -7.51
C ALA A 185 -17.79 -7.83 -6.18
N PHE A 186 -17.07 -7.79 -5.06
CA PHE A 186 -17.64 -7.96 -3.73
C PHE A 186 -18.73 -6.94 -3.45
N VAL A 187 -18.45 -5.64 -3.62
CA VAL A 187 -19.43 -4.58 -3.39
C VAL A 187 -20.64 -4.69 -4.32
N ARG A 188 -20.41 -5.05 -5.58
CA ARG A 188 -21.50 -5.20 -6.56
C ARG A 188 -22.37 -6.44 -6.33
N SER A 189 -21.84 -7.46 -5.66
CA SER A 189 -22.54 -8.71 -5.38
C SER A 189 -23.36 -8.68 -4.09
N VAL A 190 -23.09 -7.73 -3.19
CA VAL A 190 -23.78 -7.61 -1.90
C VAL A 190 -24.64 -6.33 -1.89
N PRO A 191 -25.93 -6.41 -2.27
CA PRO A 191 -26.77 -5.22 -2.46
C PRO A 191 -26.97 -4.36 -1.18
N ALA A 192 -26.80 -4.94 0.01
CA ALA A 192 -26.88 -4.25 1.30
C ALA A 192 -25.53 -3.60 1.70
N ALA A 193 -24.43 -3.90 1.01
CA ALA A 193 -23.14 -3.34 1.28
C ALA A 193 -22.90 -2.14 0.35
N ASP A 194 -23.12 -0.95 0.84
CA ASP A 194 -22.72 0.28 0.16
C ASP A 194 -21.18 0.48 0.12
N GLY A 195 -20.42 -0.56 0.45
CA GLY A 195 -18.96 -0.56 0.51
C GLY A 195 -18.39 0.11 1.75
N ARG A 196 -19.21 0.73 2.58
CA ARG A 196 -18.81 1.55 3.74
C ARG A 196 -17.96 0.78 4.74
N TYR A 197 -18.44 -0.42 5.13
CA TYR A 197 -17.70 -1.24 6.09
C TYR A 197 -16.41 -1.82 5.49
N ALA A 198 -16.44 -2.18 4.22
CA ALA A 198 -15.25 -2.66 3.51
C ALA A 198 -14.20 -1.55 3.38
N ARG A 199 -14.61 -0.31 3.09
CA ARG A 199 -13.71 0.86 3.10
C ARG A 199 -13.15 1.12 4.49
N ALA A 200 -13.98 1.11 5.54
CA ALA A 200 -13.55 1.32 6.92
C ALA A 200 -12.54 0.24 7.33
N PHE A 201 -12.80 -1.03 7.02
CA PHE A 201 -11.89 -2.13 7.28
C PHE A 201 -10.54 -1.92 6.58
N ALA A 202 -10.57 -1.65 5.28
CA ALA A 202 -9.36 -1.43 4.50
C ALA A 202 -8.59 -0.19 4.96
N ALA A 203 -9.29 0.90 5.32
CA ALA A 203 -8.67 2.09 5.88
C ALA A 203 -7.94 1.80 7.21
N GLY A 204 -8.52 0.98 8.09
CA GLY A 204 -7.87 0.54 9.32
C GLY A 204 -6.62 -0.29 9.04
N ALA A 205 -6.68 -1.20 8.08
CA ALA A 205 -5.53 -2.01 7.67
C ALA A 205 -4.39 -1.14 7.13
N VAL A 206 -4.69 -0.22 6.19
CA VAL A 206 -3.68 0.67 5.58
C VAL A 206 -3.10 1.64 6.61
N LEU A 207 -3.92 2.18 7.52
CA LEU A 207 -3.40 3.08 8.57
C LEU A 207 -2.43 2.34 9.51
N THR A 208 -2.72 1.08 9.85
CA THR A 208 -1.82 0.26 10.68
C THR A 208 -0.53 -0.05 9.92
N MET A 209 -0.62 -0.42 8.64
CA MET A 209 0.54 -0.58 7.75
C MET A 209 1.44 0.67 7.74
N LEU A 210 0.85 1.85 7.58
CA LEU A 210 1.60 3.11 7.56
C LEU A 210 2.31 3.36 8.89
N ALA A 211 1.63 3.10 10.01
CA ALA A 211 2.16 3.36 11.35
C ALA A 211 3.24 2.35 11.77
N ASP A 212 3.02 1.07 11.52
CA ASP A 212 3.89 -0.01 11.99
C ASP A 212 5.06 -0.30 11.04
N VAL A 213 4.88 -0.05 9.75
CA VAL A 213 5.85 -0.46 8.73
C VAL A 213 6.43 0.73 8.00
N MET A 214 5.62 1.47 7.26
CA MET A 214 6.10 2.43 6.27
C MET A 214 6.73 3.69 6.89
N MET A 215 6.09 4.26 7.92
CA MET A 215 6.62 5.47 8.59
C MET A 215 7.89 5.18 9.39
N PRO A 216 8.00 4.14 10.22
CA PRO A 216 9.25 3.80 10.89
C PRO A 216 10.41 3.61 9.92
N GLU A 217 10.21 2.86 8.84
CA GLU A 217 11.24 2.62 7.83
C GLU A 217 11.63 3.91 7.09
N ALA A 218 10.67 4.75 6.74
CA ALA A 218 10.94 6.05 6.13
C ALA A 218 11.83 6.91 7.03
N PHE A 219 11.56 6.99 8.35
CA PHE A 219 12.37 7.74 9.30
C PHE A 219 13.74 7.12 9.54
N GLU A 220 13.85 5.79 9.61
CA GLU A 220 15.13 5.09 9.77
C GLU A 220 16.09 5.47 8.65
N HIS A 221 15.62 5.53 7.41
CA HIS A 221 16.46 5.77 6.25
C HIS A 221 16.55 7.24 5.83
N GLY A 222 15.42 7.97 5.87
CA GLY A 222 15.33 9.37 5.44
C GLY A 222 15.69 10.39 6.53
N GLY A 223 15.63 9.99 7.81
CA GLY A 223 15.88 10.87 8.94
C GLY A 223 14.79 11.94 9.12
N LYS A 224 15.12 13.02 9.81
CA LYS A 224 14.15 14.07 10.22
C LYS A 224 13.40 14.74 9.06
N ILE A 225 13.97 14.78 7.86
CA ILE A 225 13.33 15.41 6.68
C ILE A 225 12.04 14.69 6.28
N VAL A 226 11.90 13.41 6.65
CA VAL A 226 10.72 12.60 6.37
C VAL A 226 9.44 13.23 6.89
N GLY A 227 9.47 13.85 8.08
CA GLY A 227 8.30 14.53 8.61
C GLY A 227 7.79 15.67 7.71
N LEU A 228 8.71 16.47 7.15
CA LEU A 228 8.33 17.52 6.19
C LEU A 228 7.83 16.93 4.87
N LEU A 229 8.47 15.86 4.40
CA LEU A 229 8.06 15.21 3.15
C LEU A 229 6.71 14.51 3.30
N ALA A 230 6.44 13.90 4.43
CA ALA A 230 5.11 13.35 4.74
C ALA A 230 4.04 14.45 4.76
N THR A 231 4.35 15.61 5.36
CA THR A 231 3.45 16.76 5.32
C THR A 231 3.21 17.26 3.90
N LEU A 232 4.25 17.32 3.06
CA LEU A 232 4.12 17.70 1.66
C LEU A 232 3.30 16.67 0.87
N GLY A 233 3.53 15.39 1.08
CA GLY A 233 2.74 14.32 0.48
C GLY A 233 1.26 14.41 0.87
N TYR A 234 1.00 14.62 2.16
CA TYR A 234 -0.36 14.84 2.67
C TYR A 234 -1.04 16.02 1.97
N LEU A 235 -0.38 17.17 1.93
CA LEU A 235 -0.93 18.37 1.29
C LEU A 235 -1.18 18.17 -0.22
N THR A 236 -0.26 17.47 -0.90
CA THR A 236 -0.41 17.18 -2.32
C THR A 236 -1.65 16.34 -2.59
N ALA A 237 -1.83 15.24 -1.85
CA ALA A 237 -2.99 14.38 -2.00
C ALA A 237 -4.29 15.08 -1.56
N ALA A 238 -4.26 15.87 -0.48
CA ALA A 238 -5.41 16.65 -0.02
C ALA A 238 -5.88 17.65 -1.08
N ILE A 239 -4.96 18.36 -1.73
CA ILE A 239 -5.28 19.28 -2.81
C ILE A 239 -5.90 18.53 -3.99
N LEU A 240 -5.32 17.41 -4.40
CA LEU A 240 -5.87 16.59 -5.48
C LEU A 240 -7.28 16.09 -5.13
N SER A 241 -7.49 15.59 -3.92
CA SER A 241 -8.79 15.08 -3.47
C SER A 241 -9.89 16.14 -3.40
N VAL A 242 -9.52 17.40 -3.10
CA VAL A 242 -10.48 18.54 -3.09
C VAL A 242 -10.80 19.03 -4.51
N MET A 243 -9.92 18.77 -5.48
CA MET A 243 -10.11 19.18 -6.88
C MET A 243 -10.90 18.16 -7.71
N GLU A 244 -11.09 16.92 -7.21
CA GLU A 244 -11.95 15.88 -7.80
C GLU A 244 -13.42 16.07 -7.48
#